data_861cfa28274fe05b96dd4b759003932d
#
_entry.id   861cfa28274fe05b96dd4b759003932d
#
_cell.length_a   1.000
_cell.length_b   1.000
_cell.length_c   1.000
_cell.angle_alpha   90.00
_cell.angle_beta   90.00
_cell.angle_gamma   90.00
#
_symmetry.space_group_name_H-M   'P 1'
#
loop_
_entity.id
_entity.type
_entity.pdbx_description
1 polymer ?
#
loop_
_entity_poly.entity_id
_entity_poly.type
_entity_poly.pdbx_seq_one_letter_code
_entity_poly.pdbx_strand_id
1 'polypeptide(L)'
;IPYRRLTSGSMVQFGWGTKQRRIQAAEVDSTSGVAESIAQDKELTKQLLNAAGVPVPLGRPVNDLEDGWAAALEIGLPVVTKPQDGNQGKGVTVNITTRAQLEAAFATAQSFSDEVMVERFLPGNDFRMLVVGHQLVAAARRDPPQVLGDGQHSVRELVDIVNQDPRRGSGHGTALTKIRLDDIAIARLASEGLTPESVPVQGQRVVLRNNANLSTGGSATDVTDDVHPEIAARAIEAAQTI
;
A
#
# COMPACT_ATOMS: atom_id res chain seq x y z
N ILE A 1 -1.33 21.09 23.29
CA ILE A 1 -1.46 22.20 22.34
C ILE A 1 -2.94 22.30 21.98
N PRO A 2 -3.58 23.48 22.09
CA PRO A 2 -4.96 23.64 21.67
C PRO A 2 -5.08 23.42 20.15
N TYR A 3 -6.14 22.75 19.73
CA TYR A 3 -6.41 22.48 18.34
C TYR A 3 -7.89 22.66 18.00
N ARG A 4 -8.18 22.87 16.74
CA ARG A 4 -9.55 22.83 16.19
C ARG A 4 -9.56 22.21 14.81
N ARG A 5 -10.61 21.46 14.51
CA ARG A 5 -10.89 20.97 13.16
C ARG A 5 -11.50 22.10 12.34
N LEU A 6 -10.97 22.37 11.17
CA LEU A 6 -11.42 23.49 10.33
C LEU A 6 -12.49 23.05 9.31
N THR A 7 -12.49 21.78 8.93
CA THR A 7 -13.43 21.22 7.95
C THR A 7 -13.97 19.88 8.46
N SER A 8 -14.99 19.32 7.80
CA SER A 8 -15.44 17.93 8.03
C SER A 8 -14.39 16.88 7.62
N GLY A 9 -13.40 17.27 6.84
CA GLY A 9 -12.29 16.41 6.42
C GLY A 9 -11.15 16.35 7.44
N SER A 10 -9.91 16.23 6.95
CA SER A 10 -8.71 16.03 7.76
C SER A 10 -8.00 17.32 8.19
N MET A 11 -8.49 18.51 7.78
CA MET A 11 -7.81 19.76 8.08
C MET A 11 -7.96 20.17 9.55
N VAL A 12 -6.82 20.29 10.24
CA VAL A 12 -6.74 20.65 11.66
C VAL A 12 -5.76 21.82 11.82
N GLN A 13 -6.13 22.78 12.66
CA GLN A 13 -5.24 23.85 13.10
C GLN A 13 -4.78 23.60 14.54
N PHE A 14 -3.50 23.72 14.78
CA PHE A 14 -2.86 23.70 16.09
C PHE A 14 -2.41 25.12 16.47
N GLY A 15 -2.69 25.51 17.71
CA GLY A 15 -2.35 26.84 18.24
C GLY A 15 -3.15 27.99 17.61
N TRP A 16 -2.73 29.22 17.91
CA TRP A 16 -3.40 30.48 17.56
C TRP A 16 -2.40 31.54 17.10
N GLY A 17 -2.90 32.54 16.38
CA GLY A 17 -2.13 33.69 15.95
C GLY A 17 -0.97 33.35 15.01
N THR A 18 0.14 34.04 15.09
CA THR A 18 1.29 33.92 14.20
C THR A 18 2.03 32.57 14.32
N LYS A 19 1.86 31.87 15.45
CA LYS A 19 2.49 30.54 15.68
C LYS A 19 1.56 29.37 15.39
N GLN A 20 0.38 29.62 14.86
CA GLN A 20 -0.51 28.53 14.45
C GLN A 20 0.15 27.68 13.37
N ARG A 21 -0.22 26.39 13.32
CA ARG A 21 0.17 25.43 12.29
C ARG A 21 -1.07 24.70 11.80
N ARG A 22 -1.10 24.38 10.53
CA ARG A 22 -2.18 23.61 9.93
C ARG A 22 -1.64 22.34 9.31
N ILE A 23 -2.45 21.28 9.41
CA ILE A 23 -2.18 20.00 8.79
C ILE A 23 -3.42 19.55 8.05
N GLN A 24 -3.23 18.99 6.87
CA GLN A 24 -4.28 18.31 6.09
C GLN A 24 -3.72 16.98 5.59
N ALA A 25 -4.28 15.87 6.09
CA ALA A 25 -3.72 14.54 5.86
C ALA A 25 -2.23 14.48 6.26
N ALA A 26 -1.31 14.32 5.31
CA ALA A 26 0.14 14.30 5.54
C ALA A 26 0.82 15.64 5.25
N GLU A 27 0.10 16.62 4.73
CA GLU A 27 0.63 17.93 4.35
C GLU A 27 0.53 18.92 5.53
N VAL A 28 1.53 19.73 5.67
CA VAL A 28 1.59 20.83 6.65
C VAL A 28 1.68 22.17 5.91
N ASP A 29 1.39 23.27 6.61
CA ASP A 29 1.40 24.63 6.04
C ASP A 29 2.79 25.10 5.55
N SER A 30 3.82 24.32 5.77
CA SER A 30 5.18 24.52 5.21
C SER A 30 5.53 23.51 4.10
N THR A 31 4.64 22.60 3.74
CA THR A 31 4.87 21.67 2.63
C THR A 31 4.91 22.45 1.31
N SER A 32 5.99 22.27 0.55
CA SER A 32 6.14 22.90 -0.76
C SER A 32 5.17 22.31 -1.77
N GLY A 33 4.48 23.14 -2.55
CA GLY A 33 3.66 22.66 -3.68
C GLY A 33 4.49 21.95 -4.76
N VAL A 34 5.79 22.26 -4.87
CA VAL A 34 6.71 21.54 -5.76
C VAL A 34 6.96 20.13 -5.22
N ALA A 35 7.22 19.98 -3.91
CA ALA A 35 7.40 18.68 -3.29
C ALA A 35 6.12 17.82 -3.39
N GLU A 36 4.95 18.43 -3.24
CA GLU A 36 3.67 17.75 -3.44
C GLU A 36 3.53 17.22 -4.88
N SER A 37 3.83 18.06 -5.89
CA SER A 37 3.80 17.66 -7.30
C SER A 37 4.75 16.50 -7.59
N ILE A 38 5.98 16.53 -7.04
CA ILE A 38 6.95 15.45 -7.16
C ILE A 38 6.40 14.17 -6.54
N ALA A 39 5.85 14.25 -5.32
CA ALA A 39 5.33 13.08 -4.60
C ALA A 39 4.09 12.44 -5.27
N GLN A 40 3.35 13.22 -6.07
CA GLN A 40 2.23 12.71 -6.88
C GLN A 40 2.70 12.02 -8.16
N ASP A 41 3.82 12.46 -8.74
CA ASP A 41 4.42 11.86 -9.93
C ASP A 41 5.34 10.70 -9.52
N LYS A 42 4.85 9.46 -9.69
CA LYS A 42 5.57 8.25 -9.29
C LYS A 42 6.86 8.02 -10.09
N GLU A 43 6.88 8.41 -11.36
CA GLU A 43 8.05 8.24 -12.21
C GLU A 43 9.14 9.23 -11.82
N LEU A 44 8.80 10.50 -11.70
CA LEU A 44 9.73 11.54 -11.26
C LEU A 44 10.26 11.24 -9.84
N THR A 45 9.38 10.84 -8.91
CA THR A 45 9.78 10.39 -7.56
C THR A 45 10.82 9.28 -7.62
N LYS A 46 10.60 8.23 -8.44
CA LYS A 46 11.55 7.12 -8.60
C LYS A 46 12.88 7.58 -9.18
N GLN A 47 12.86 8.44 -10.19
CA GLN A 47 14.07 8.98 -10.81
C GLN A 47 14.92 9.76 -9.78
N LEU A 48 14.29 10.65 -9.02
CA LEU A 48 14.97 11.44 -7.98
C LEU A 48 15.55 10.56 -6.86
N LEU A 49 14.76 9.62 -6.35
CA LEU A 49 15.22 8.68 -5.32
C LEU A 49 16.37 7.82 -5.82
N ASN A 50 16.29 7.29 -7.05
CA ASN A 50 17.37 6.51 -7.64
C ASN A 50 18.63 7.33 -7.83
N ALA A 51 18.52 8.59 -8.28
CA ALA A 51 19.64 9.51 -8.42
C ALA A 51 20.31 9.83 -7.08
N ALA A 52 19.55 9.87 -5.98
CA ALA A 52 20.06 10.01 -4.62
C ALA A 52 20.62 8.72 -4.02
N GLY A 53 20.60 7.59 -4.76
CA GLY A 53 21.07 6.30 -4.27
C GLY A 53 20.10 5.57 -3.34
N VAL A 54 18.86 6.03 -3.24
CA VAL A 54 17.80 5.32 -2.52
C VAL A 54 17.27 4.19 -3.39
N PRO A 55 17.26 2.93 -2.90
CA PRO A 55 16.77 1.80 -3.70
C PRO A 55 15.30 1.95 -4.07
N VAL A 56 15.00 1.82 -5.36
CA VAL A 56 13.63 1.78 -5.89
C VAL A 56 13.44 0.54 -6.75
N PRO A 57 12.20 0.01 -6.88
CA PRO A 57 11.95 -1.11 -7.79
C PRO A 57 12.33 -0.76 -9.22
N LEU A 58 13.12 -1.62 -9.87
CA LEU A 58 13.38 -1.49 -11.30
C LEU A 58 12.08 -1.63 -12.06
N GLY A 59 11.86 -0.77 -13.04
CA GLY A 59 10.66 -0.82 -13.86
C GLY A 59 10.49 0.41 -14.72
N ARG A 60 9.62 0.29 -15.73
CA ARG A 60 9.34 1.36 -16.68
C ARG A 60 7.90 1.33 -17.18
N PRO A 61 7.39 2.43 -17.70
CA PRO A 61 6.17 2.45 -18.50
C PRO A 61 6.33 1.57 -19.75
N VAL A 62 5.22 1.01 -20.23
CA VAL A 62 5.18 0.15 -21.42
C VAL A 62 3.99 0.54 -22.30
N ASN A 63 4.22 0.48 -23.62
CA ASN A 63 3.27 0.98 -24.59
C ASN A 63 2.17 -0.05 -24.96
N ASP A 64 2.56 -1.32 -24.99
CA ASP A 64 1.69 -2.43 -25.35
C ASP A 64 2.15 -3.73 -24.65
N LEU A 65 1.44 -4.82 -24.93
CA LEU A 65 1.75 -6.13 -24.34
C LEU A 65 3.13 -6.66 -24.73
N GLU A 66 3.57 -6.46 -25.98
CA GLU A 66 4.88 -6.94 -26.45
C GLU A 66 6.01 -6.18 -25.75
N ASP A 67 5.90 -4.85 -25.65
CA ASP A 67 6.82 -4.03 -24.89
C ASP A 67 6.78 -4.39 -23.40
N GLY A 68 5.59 -4.69 -22.86
CA GLY A 68 5.41 -5.17 -21.49
C GLY A 68 6.14 -6.49 -21.21
N TRP A 69 6.08 -7.43 -22.16
CA TRP A 69 6.80 -8.70 -22.03
C TRP A 69 8.32 -8.51 -22.18
N ALA A 70 8.75 -7.66 -23.11
CA ALA A 70 10.15 -7.31 -23.26
C ALA A 70 10.71 -6.68 -21.97
N ALA A 71 9.96 -5.72 -21.37
CA ALA A 71 10.31 -5.11 -20.09
C ALA A 71 10.41 -6.16 -18.96
N ALA A 72 9.46 -7.11 -18.90
CA ALA A 72 9.47 -8.17 -17.89
C ALA A 72 10.72 -9.07 -17.99
N LEU A 73 11.18 -9.37 -19.21
CA LEU A 73 12.42 -10.15 -19.43
C LEU A 73 13.67 -9.33 -19.10
N GLU A 74 13.69 -8.04 -19.43
CA GLU A 74 14.76 -7.11 -19.10
C GLU A 74 14.97 -6.94 -17.59
N ILE A 75 13.86 -6.71 -16.86
CA ILE A 75 13.84 -6.49 -15.41
C ILE A 75 14.13 -7.79 -14.64
N GLY A 76 13.73 -8.92 -15.21
CA GLY A 76 13.78 -10.25 -14.60
C GLY A 76 12.52 -10.59 -13.81
N LEU A 77 11.96 -11.78 -14.11
CA LEU A 77 10.78 -12.32 -13.44
C LEU A 77 11.10 -12.71 -11.97
N PRO A 78 10.11 -12.64 -11.08
CA PRO A 78 8.74 -12.20 -11.28
C PRO A 78 8.59 -10.68 -11.33
N VAL A 79 7.51 -10.19 -11.98
CA VAL A 79 7.20 -8.77 -12.13
C VAL A 79 5.81 -8.42 -11.58
N VAL A 80 5.57 -7.11 -11.49
CA VAL A 80 4.29 -6.48 -11.14
C VAL A 80 3.83 -5.66 -12.33
N THR A 81 2.56 -5.72 -12.67
CA THR A 81 1.90 -4.81 -13.61
C THR A 81 0.92 -3.93 -12.88
N LYS A 82 0.94 -2.63 -13.16
CA LYS A 82 0.07 -1.65 -12.51
C LYS A 82 -0.26 -0.48 -13.44
N PRO A 83 -1.40 0.20 -13.25
CA PRO A 83 -1.68 1.50 -13.86
C PRO A 83 -0.64 2.53 -13.39
N GLN A 84 -0.19 3.42 -14.26
CA GLN A 84 0.71 4.51 -13.88
C GLN A 84 0.04 5.47 -12.91
N ASP A 85 -1.22 5.85 -13.17
CA ASP A 85 -2.00 6.79 -12.36
C ASP A 85 -2.88 6.12 -11.30
N GLY A 86 -2.67 4.84 -11.03
CA GLY A 86 -3.48 4.07 -10.08
C GLY A 86 -3.19 4.41 -8.62
N ASN A 87 -4.22 4.36 -7.78
CA ASN A 87 -4.11 4.44 -6.33
C ASN A 87 -4.78 3.23 -5.66
N GLN A 88 -4.52 3.02 -4.35
CA GLN A 88 -5.14 1.96 -3.53
C GLN A 88 -4.96 0.52 -4.06
N GLY A 89 -4.03 0.28 -5.00
CA GLY A 89 -3.78 -1.05 -5.55
C GLY A 89 -4.80 -1.52 -6.59
N LYS A 90 -5.63 -0.62 -7.14
CA LYS A 90 -6.54 -0.96 -8.24
C LYS A 90 -5.75 -1.25 -9.51
N GLY A 91 -6.13 -2.31 -10.24
CA GLY A 91 -5.45 -2.72 -11.45
C GLY A 91 -4.03 -3.28 -11.26
N VAL A 92 -3.60 -3.52 -10.01
CA VAL A 92 -2.26 -4.06 -9.71
C VAL A 92 -2.30 -5.58 -9.67
N THR A 93 -1.46 -6.22 -10.48
CA THR A 93 -1.22 -7.67 -10.44
C THR A 93 0.24 -7.92 -10.07
N VAL A 94 0.46 -8.76 -9.06
CA VAL A 94 1.79 -9.06 -8.51
C VAL A 94 2.22 -10.49 -8.80
N ASN A 95 3.53 -10.75 -8.70
CA ASN A 95 4.13 -12.09 -8.83
C ASN A 95 3.82 -12.76 -10.20
N ILE A 96 3.95 -11.98 -11.27
CA ILE A 96 3.78 -12.43 -12.65
C ILE A 96 5.04 -13.15 -13.09
N THR A 97 4.91 -14.41 -13.48
CA THR A 97 6.04 -15.28 -13.86
C THR A 97 5.96 -15.79 -15.30
N THR A 98 4.81 -15.62 -15.96
CA THR A 98 4.56 -16.12 -17.32
C THR A 98 3.94 -15.04 -18.21
N ARG A 99 4.13 -15.19 -19.55
CA ARG A 99 3.54 -14.26 -20.51
C ARG A 99 2.00 -14.25 -20.45
N ALA A 100 1.36 -15.40 -20.26
CA ALA A 100 -0.10 -15.47 -20.16
C ALA A 100 -0.63 -14.71 -18.93
N GLN A 101 0.10 -14.78 -17.80
CA GLN A 101 -0.23 -13.96 -16.62
C GLN A 101 -0.04 -12.46 -16.88
N LEU A 102 1.02 -12.09 -17.62
CA LEU A 102 1.26 -10.69 -17.98
C LEU A 102 0.13 -10.16 -18.89
N GLU A 103 -0.32 -10.93 -19.86
CA GLU A 103 -1.42 -10.54 -20.76
C GLU A 103 -2.70 -10.23 -19.98
N ALA A 104 -3.11 -11.12 -19.08
CA ALA A 104 -4.28 -10.90 -18.23
C ALA A 104 -4.09 -9.70 -17.30
N ALA A 105 -2.88 -9.52 -16.75
CA ALA A 105 -2.52 -8.42 -15.86
C ALA A 105 -2.49 -7.07 -16.61
N PHE A 106 -1.96 -7.06 -17.84
CA PHE A 106 -1.91 -5.88 -18.70
C PHE A 106 -3.31 -5.39 -19.05
N ALA A 107 -4.20 -6.28 -19.49
CA ALA A 107 -5.60 -5.96 -19.75
C ALA A 107 -6.32 -5.41 -18.50
N THR A 108 -6.02 -5.99 -17.32
CA THR A 108 -6.55 -5.50 -16.05
C THR A 108 -6.05 -4.09 -15.74
N ALA A 109 -4.75 -3.82 -15.89
CA ALA A 109 -4.19 -2.48 -15.65
C ALA A 109 -4.74 -1.45 -16.63
N GLN A 110 -4.86 -1.79 -17.94
CA GLN A 110 -5.44 -0.92 -18.97
C GLN A 110 -6.89 -0.53 -18.70
N SER A 111 -7.67 -1.34 -18.00
CA SER A 111 -9.04 -0.96 -17.63
C SER A 111 -9.12 0.21 -16.64
N PHE A 112 -7.98 0.61 -16.04
CA PHE A 112 -7.88 1.71 -15.06
C PHE A 112 -7.07 2.91 -15.57
N SER A 113 -6.13 2.72 -16.51
CA SER A 113 -5.29 3.78 -17.08
C SER A 113 -4.77 3.33 -18.44
N ASP A 114 -4.66 4.27 -19.38
CA ASP A 114 -4.05 4.02 -20.69
C ASP A 114 -2.54 3.75 -20.57
N GLU A 115 -1.92 4.22 -19.50
CA GLU A 115 -0.50 4.03 -19.22
C GLU A 115 -0.29 2.89 -18.21
N VAL A 116 0.40 1.85 -18.66
CA VAL A 116 0.74 0.66 -17.85
C VAL A 116 2.22 0.64 -17.53
N MET A 117 2.54 0.26 -16.30
CA MET A 117 3.91 0.10 -15.81
C MET A 117 4.20 -1.34 -15.47
N VAL A 118 5.39 -1.82 -15.85
CA VAL A 118 5.95 -3.11 -15.44
C VAL A 118 7.12 -2.86 -14.51
N GLU A 119 7.10 -3.46 -13.32
CA GLU A 119 8.14 -3.32 -12.30
C GLU A 119 8.57 -4.69 -11.75
N ARG A 120 9.78 -4.74 -11.20
CA ARG A 120 10.26 -5.91 -10.48
C ARG A 120 9.38 -6.21 -9.27
N PHE A 121 8.94 -7.43 -9.11
CA PHE A 121 8.29 -7.87 -7.87
C PHE A 121 9.33 -8.02 -6.76
N LEU A 122 9.11 -7.34 -5.66
CA LEU A 122 9.94 -7.45 -4.46
C LEU A 122 9.17 -8.27 -3.43
N PRO A 123 9.62 -9.50 -3.12
CA PRO A 123 9.02 -10.28 -2.06
C PRO A 123 9.36 -9.66 -0.70
N GLY A 124 8.49 -9.86 0.29
CA GLY A 124 8.73 -9.39 1.66
C GLY A 124 7.50 -8.78 2.31
N ASN A 125 7.72 -8.13 3.44
CA ASN A 125 6.68 -7.43 4.18
C ASN A 125 6.60 -5.96 3.73
N ASP A 126 5.42 -5.38 3.83
CA ASP A 126 5.16 -3.96 3.55
C ASP A 126 5.37 -3.15 4.84
N PHE A 127 6.19 -2.12 4.77
CA PHE A 127 6.44 -1.21 5.88
C PHE A 127 6.09 0.23 5.48
N ARG A 128 5.51 0.96 6.41
CA ARG A 128 5.35 2.41 6.30
C ARG A 128 6.22 3.09 7.33
N MET A 129 7.10 3.96 6.88
CA MET A 129 7.97 4.77 7.71
C MET A 129 7.52 6.23 7.68
N LEU A 130 7.46 6.86 8.85
CA LEU A 130 7.13 8.28 8.99
C LEU A 130 8.38 9.03 9.41
N VAL A 131 8.82 9.93 8.54
CA VAL A 131 9.92 10.85 8.81
C VAL A 131 9.35 12.24 9.04
N VAL A 132 9.81 12.90 10.10
CA VAL A 132 9.47 14.31 10.39
C VAL A 132 10.77 15.08 10.55
N GLY A 133 10.99 16.06 9.70
CA GLY A 133 12.29 16.74 9.60
C GLY A 133 13.40 15.74 9.28
N HIS A 134 14.34 15.57 10.19
CA HIS A 134 15.49 14.67 10.03
C HIS A 134 15.42 13.41 10.89
N GLN A 135 14.23 13.01 11.32
CA GLN A 135 14.07 11.88 12.23
C GLN A 135 12.99 10.90 11.74
N LEU A 136 13.30 9.62 11.79
CA LEU A 136 12.30 8.57 11.71
C LEU A 136 11.54 8.54 13.05
N VAL A 137 10.26 8.89 13.02
CA VAL A 137 9.43 9.00 14.24
C VAL A 137 8.51 7.82 14.45
N ALA A 138 8.22 7.06 13.40
CA ALA A 138 7.41 5.84 13.49
C ALA A 138 7.68 4.92 12.31
N ALA A 139 7.60 3.61 12.56
CA ALA A 139 7.57 2.59 11.53
C ALA A 139 6.49 1.55 11.84
N ALA A 140 5.70 1.20 10.83
CA ALA A 140 4.66 0.21 10.95
C ALA A 140 4.79 -0.86 9.87
N ARG A 141 4.85 -2.14 10.28
CA ARG A 141 4.63 -3.26 9.36
C ARG A 141 3.16 -3.34 9.03
N ARG A 142 2.84 -3.41 7.76
CA ARG A 142 1.47 -3.56 7.27
C ARG A 142 1.25 -4.98 6.77
N ASP A 143 0.19 -5.58 7.26
CA ASP A 143 -0.24 -6.89 6.82
C ASP A 143 -1.55 -6.78 6.04
N PRO A 144 -1.72 -7.54 4.94
CA PRO A 144 -2.96 -7.54 4.16
C PRO A 144 -4.15 -8.03 5.00
N PRO A 145 -5.39 -7.74 4.58
CA PRO A 145 -6.58 -8.32 5.20
C PRO A 145 -6.49 -9.84 5.17
N GLN A 146 -6.55 -10.46 6.33
CA GLN A 146 -6.40 -11.89 6.49
C GLN A 146 -7.15 -12.42 7.71
N VAL A 147 -7.42 -13.70 7.72
CA VAL A 147 -7.90 -14.43 8.89
C VAL A 147 -6.99 -15.63 9.15
N LEU A 148 -6.98 -16.10 10.39
CA LEU A 148 -6.26 -17.28 10.81
C LEU A 148 -7.28 -18.39 11.10
N GLY A 149 -7.16 -19.51 10.39
CA GLY A 149 -8.02 -20.67 10.59
C GLY A 149 -7.90 -21.24 11.99
N ASP A 150 -9.00 -21.66 12.56
CA ASP A 150 -9.09 -22.30 13.88
C ASP A 150 -9.63 -23.75 13.78
N GLY A 151 -9.92 -24.22 12.55
CA GLY A 151 -10.45 -25.54 12.29
C GLY A 151 -11.93 -25.70 12.63
N GLN A 152 -12.64 -24.64 12.99
CA GLN A 152 -14.03 -24.66 13.45
C GLN A 152 -14.93 -23.67 12.68
N HIS A 153 -14.47 -22.44 12.51
CA HIS A 153 -15.23 -21.36 11.88
C HIS A 153 -14.93 -21.25 10.39
N SER A 154 -15.92 -20.90 9.61
CA SER A 154 -15.76 -20.54 8.21
C SER A 154 -14.97 -19.23 8.06
N VAL A 155 -14.42 -18.97 6.86
CA VAL A 155 -13.74 -17.71 6.55
C VAL A 155 -14.64 -16.52 6.87
N ARG A 156 -15.93 -16.59 6.56
CA ARG A 156 -16.93 -15.55 6.86
C ARG A 156 -17.02 -15.27 8.36
N GLU A 157 -17.19 -16.30 9.17
CA GLU A 157 -17.27 -16.18 10.62
C GLU A 157 -15.98 -15.65 11.22
N LEU A 158 -14.82 -16.10 10.71
CA LEU A 158 -13.52 -15.57 11.12
C LEU A 158 -13.36 -14.08 10.79
N VAL A 159 -13.86 -13.62 9.65
CA VAL A 159 -13.89 -12.20 9.28
C VAL A 159 -14.78 -11.41 10.25
N ASP A 160 -15.94 -11.95 10.60
CA ASP A 160 -16.84 -11.31 11.57
C ASP A 160 -16.21 -11.21 12.96
N ILE A 161 -15.49 -12.26 13.40
CA ILE A 161 -14.72 -12.26 14.66
C ILE A 161 -13.64 -11.17 14.63
N VAL A 162 -12.84 -11.11 13.57
CA VAL A 162 -11.78 -10.08 13.42
C VAL A 162 -12.38 -8.68 13.38
N ASN A 163 -13.56 -8.51 12.79
CA ASN A 163 -14.26 -7.24 12.70
C ASN A 163 -14.90 -6.77 14.02
N GLN A 164 -14.92 -7.61 15.06
CA GLN A 164 -15.33 -7.22 16.42
C GLN A 164 -14.26 -6.41 17.17
N ASP A 165 -13.01 -6.37 16.67
CA ASP A 165 -11.96 -5.51 17.23
C ASP A 165 -12.46 -4.05 17.27
N PRO A 166 -12.53 -3.40 18.46
CA PRO A 166 -13.08 -2.04 18.61
C PRO A 166 -12.27 -0.98 17.83
N ARG A 167 -11.04 -1.30 17.41
CA ARG A 167 -10.24 -0.42 16.55
C ARG A 167 -10.73 -0.43 15.10
N ARG A 168 -11.58 -1.41 14.70
CA ARG A 168 -12.10 -1.55 13.34
C ARG A 168 -13.46 -0.87 13.18
N GLY A 169 -13.58 -0.01 12.20
CA GLY A 169 -14.81 0.68 11.89
C GLY A 169 -15.03 0.93 10.41
N SER A 170 -16.07 1.69 10.10
CA SER A 170 -16.37 2.13 8.74
C SER A 170 -15.76 3.52 8.50
N GLY A 171 -14.95 3.66 7.45
CA GLY A 171 -14.32 4.94 7.07
C GLY A 171 -13.07 5.30 7.89
N HIS A 172 -12.73 6.60 7.90
CA HIS A 172 -11.48 7.10 8.48
C HIS A 172 -11.58 7.54 9.94
N GLY A 173 -12.70 7.23 10.61
CA GLY A 173 -12.92 7.61 12.02
C GLY A 173 -12.29 6.65 13.04
N THR A 174 -11.81 5.51 12.61
CA THR A 174 -11.19 4.47 13.43
C THR A 174 -9.77 4.14 12.95
N ALA A 175 -8.95 3.57 13.82
CA ALA A 175 -7.57 3.24 13.52
C ALA A 175 -7.44 2.18 12.40
N LEU A 176 -8.38 1.25 12.32
CA LEU A 176 -8.44 0.18 11.33
C LEU A 176 -9.81 0.17 10.63
N THR A 177 -9.84 -0.29 9.39
CA THR A 177 -11.08 -0.51 8.63
C THR A 177 -11.53 -1.96 8.76
N LYS A 178 -12.83 -2.19 8.73
CA LYS A 178 -13.40 -3.54 8.70
C LYS A 178 -13.01 -4.27 7.42
N ILE A 179 -12.70 -5.55 7.55
CA ILE A 179 -12.50 -6.47 6.41
C ILE A 179 -13.85 -6.69 5.72
N ARG A 180 -13.86 -6.64 4.39
CA ARG A 180 -15.03 -6.92 3.56
C ARG A 180 -14.81 -8.15 2.71
N LEU A 181 -15.82 -9.01 2.65
CA LEU A 181 -15.89 -10.13 1.70
C LEU A 181 -16.60 -9.65 0.43
N ASP A 182 -15.97 -8.76 -0.30
CA ASP A 182 -16.42 -8.29 -1.60
C ASP A 182 -15.88 -9.18 -2.75
N ASP A 183 -16.22 -8.84 -3.99
CA ASP A 183 -15.86 -9.62 -5.17
C ASP A 183 -14.34 -9.86 -5.29
N ILE A 184 -13.50 -8.89 -4.85
CA ILE A 184 -12.04 -9.03 -4.86
C ILE A 184 -11.58 -10.07 -3.84
N ALA A 185 -12.15 -10.04 -2.64
CA ALA A 185 -11.85 -11.03 -1.60
C ALA A 185 -12.34 -12.43 -2.00
N ILE A 186 -13.53 -12.52 -2.60
CA ILE A 186 -14.09 -13.79 -3.10
C ILE A 186 -13.22 -14.37 -4.22
N ALA A 187 -12.83 -13.55 -5.19
CA ALA A 187 -11.93 -13.98 -6.27
C ALA A 187 -10.57 -14.43 -5.73
N ARG A 188 -10.04 -13.74 -4.72
CA ARG A 188 -8.79 -14.14 -4.06
C ARG A 188 -8.92 -15.50 -3.36
N LEU A 189 -10.01 -15.72 -2.63
CA LEU A 189 -10.29 -17.03 -2.01
C LEU A 189 -10.39 -18.13 -3.07
N ALA A 190 -11.15 -17.90 -4.14
CA ALA A 190 -11.32 -18.85 -5.24
C ALA A 190 -9.97 -19.24 -5.88
N SER A 191 -9.02 -18.31 -6.00
CA SER A 191 -7.67 -18.60 -6.52
C SER A 191 -6.86 -19.56 -5.64
N GLU A 192 -7.25 -19.72 -4.37
CA GLU A 192 -6.68 -20.68 -3.42
C GLU A 192 -7.58 -21.91 -3.20
N GLY A 193 -8.64 -22.08 -4.00
CA GLY A 193 -9.60 -23.17 -3.87
C GLY A 193 -10.51 -23.04 -2.64
N LEU A 194 -10.64 -21.83 -2.09
CA LEU A 194 -11.46 -21.52 -0.92
C LEU A 194 -12.72 -20.73 -1.30
N THR A 195 -13.72 -20.82 -0.43
CA THR A 195 -14.94 -19.99 -0.47
C THR A 195 -15.12 -19.28 0.87
N PRO A 196 -16.01 -18.29 0.99
CA PRO A 196 -16.35 -17.70 2.28
C PRO A 196 -16.87 -18.73 3.32
N GLU A 197 -17.43 -19.83 2.88
CA GLU A 197 -17.97 -20.91 3.70
C GLU A 197 -16.95 -22.02 4.03
N SER A 198 -15.76 -21.98 3.42
CA SER A 198 -14.67 -22.92 3.74
C SER A 198 -14.21 -22.74 5.18
N VAL A 199 -13.93 -23.86 5.85
CA VAL A 199 -13.36 -23.90 7.21
C VAL A 199 -11.85 -24.15 7.11
N PRO A 200 -11.00 -23.12 7.27
CA PRO A 200 -9.56 -23.29 7.19
C PRO A 200 -9.04 -24.07 8.40
N VAL A 201 -8.05 -24.94 8.16
CA VAL A 201 -7.44 -25.71 9.26
C VAL A 201 -6.77 -24.77 10.27
N GLN A 202 -6.60 -25.26 11.50
CA GLN A 202 -5.98 -24.47 12.57
C GLN A 202 -4.59 -23.98 12.17
N GLY A 203 -4.35 -22.67 12.32
CA GLY A 203 -3.10 -22.03 11.94
C GLY A 203 -2.96 -21.68 10.46
N GLN A 204 -3.92 -22.06 9.61
CA GLN A 204 -3.92 -21.69 8.19
C GLN A 204 -4.16 -20.18 8.04
N ARG A 205 -3.20 -19.49 7.44
CA ARG A 205 -3.34 -18.08 7.08
C ARG A 205 -4.11 -17.96 5.76
N VAL A 206 -5.24 -17.30 5.78
CA VAL A 206 -6.08 -17.03 4.61
C VAL A 206 -6.02 -15.53 4.30
N VAL A 207 -5.37 -15.18 3.21
CA VAL A 207 -5.23 -13.79 2.75
C VAL A 207 -6.39 -13.41 1.85
N LEU A 208 -7.06 -12.31 2.15
CA LEU A 208 -8.27 -11.87 1.46
C LEU A 208 -7.99 -10.81 0.38
N ARG A 209 -6.81 -10.18 0.41
CA ARG A 209 -6.34 -9.21 -0.58
C ARG A 209 -4.82 -9.22 -0.66
N ASN A 210 -4.28 -8.88 -1.83
CA ASN A 210 -2.82 -8.83 -2.03
C ASN A 210 -2.20 -7.50 -1.55
N ASN A 211 -3.00 -6.47 -1.27
CA ASN A 211 -2.50 -5.19 -0.77
C ASN A 211 -2.64 -5.10 0.76
N ALA A 212 -1.71 -4.43 1.40
CA ALA A 212 -1.67 -4.22 2.85
C ALA A 212 -2.27 -2.87 3.29
N ASN A 213 -3.23 -2.34 2.54
CA ASN A 213 -3.83 -1.05 2.85
C ASN A 213 -4.77 -1.14 4.06
N LEU A 214 -4.61 -0.27 5.03
CA LEU A 214 -5.50 -0.18 6.19
C LEU A 214 -6.95 0.12 5.78
N SER A 215 -7.14 0.93 4.74
CA SER A 215 -8.47 1.29 4.20
C SER A 215 -9.23 0.11 3.58
N THR A 216 -8.57 -0.99 3.30
CA THR A 216 -9.17 -2.23 2.76
C THR A 216 -9.28 -3.36 3.79
N GLY A 217 -9.02 -3.08 5.06
CA GLY A 217 -9.12 -4.04 6.14
C GLY A 217 -7.79 -4.64 6.60
N GLY A 218 -6.65 -4.18 6.05
CA GLY A 218 -5.32 -4.55 6.52
C GLY A 218 -5.08 -4.18 7.98
N SER A 219 -3.97 -4.62 8.53
CA SER A 219 -3.52 -4.28 9.88
C SER A 219 -2.15 -3.61 9.86
N ALA A 220 -1.81 -2.95 10.96
CA ALA A 220 -0.50 -2.36 11.19
C ALA A 220 0.01 -2.78 12.57
N THR A 221 1.28 -3.13 12.61
CA THR A 221 2.03 -3.42 13.84
C THR A 221 3.13 -2.40 13.96
N ASP A 222 3.23 -1.74 15.11
CA ASP A 222 4.35 -0.83 15.41
C ASP A 222 5.64 -1.64 15.51
N VAL A 223 6.64 -1.21 14.75
CA VAL A 223 7.98 -1.80 14.71
C VAL A 223 9.05 -0.70 14.74
N THR A 224 8.72 0.44 15.31
CA THR A 224 9.59 1.62 15.33
C THR A 224 10.94 1.30 15.96
N ASP A 225 10.94 0.58 17.08
CA ASP A 225 12.17 0.23 17.82
C ASP A 225 12.97 -0.90 17.16
N ASP A 226 12.36 -1.63 16.21
CA ASP A 226 12.99 -2.75 15.50
C ASP A 226 13.67 -2.32 14.18
N VAL A 227 13.56 -1.04 13.80
CA VAL A 227 14.12 -0.55 12.52
C VAL A 227 15.65 -0.50 12.61
N HIS A 228 16.31 -1.23 11.68
CA HIS A 228 17.76 -1.16 11.58
C HIS A 228 18.23 0.27 11.27
N PRO A 229 19.32 0.78 11.91
CA PRO A 229 19.78 2.16 11.73
C PRO A 229 20.06 2.56 10.27
N GLU A 230 20.59 1.65 9.45
CA GLU A 230 20.81 1.91 8.01
C GLU A 230 19.50 2.10 7.25
N ILE A 231 18.45 1.34 7.59
CA ILE A 231 17.13 1.50 6.97
C ILE A 231 16.51 2.84 7.40
N ALA A 232 16.65 3.22 8.67
CA ALA A 232 16.20 4.51 9.16
C ALA A 232 16.92 5.67 8.43
N ALA A 233 18.23 5.58 8.24
CA ALA A 233 19.02 6.55 7.49
C ALA A 233 18.54 6.67 6.04
N ARG A 234 18.29 5.56 5.34
CA ARG A 234 17.76 5.56 3.98
C ARG A 234 16.34 6.12 3.89
N ALA A 235 15.49 5.86 4.88
CA ALA A 235 14.16 6.47 4.92
C ALA A 235 14.21 7.99 5.09
N ILE A 236 15.13 8.48 5.92
CA ILE A 236 15.37 9.93 6.10
C ILE A 236 15.89 10.55 4.80
N GLU A 237 16.88 9.93 4.16
CA GLU A 237 17.43 10.36 2.87
C GLU A 237 16.34 10.45 1.79
N ALA A 238 15.49 9.41 1.70
CA ALA A 238 14.36 9.40 0.77
C ALA A 238 13.38 10.57 1.03
N ALA A 239 13.05 10.83 2.29
CA ALA A 239 12.14 11.92 2.65
C ALA A 239 12.74 13.32 2.45
N GLN A 240 14.05 13.44 2.39
CA GLN A 240 14.76 14.71 2.14
C GLN A 240 15.05 14.97 0.66
N THR A 241 14.97 13.95 -0.16
CA THR A 241 15.17 14.03 -1.61
C THR A 241 13.98 14.67 -2.33
N ILE A 242 12.80 14.61 -1.72
CA ILE A 242 11.51 15.10 -2.24
C ILE A 242 11.03 16.27 -1.38
#